data_4624c8a84fc4caca68ef92a74d61729d
#
_entry.id   4624c8a84fc4caca68ef92a74d61729d
#
_cell.length_a   1.000
_cell.length_b   1.000
_cell.length_c   1.000
_cell.angle_alpha   90.00
_cell.angle_beta   90.00
_cell.angle_gamma   90.00
#
_symmetry.space_group_name_H-M   'P 1'
#
loop_
_entity.id
_entity.type
_entity.pdbx_description
1 polymer ?
#
loop_
_entity_poly.entity_id
_entity_poly.type
_entity_poly.pdbx_seq_one_letter_code
_entity_poly.pdbx_strand_id
1 'polypeptide(L)'
;MQIAFLTLFLGLVTGLQAVTVDPGAGVAAVELALDGRGVARLEQAPWSATVDFGPALLPHHLEARGLAADGSEVARTEQWVNLPRPQAEVDIVLEGSAAGSTRTARLAWDSFTRQAPSELELSLDGVPLALDARAQAPLEIPRAGAAHVLSARLRFPDGVEARKDVVLTGDYGSDVATELTAVAVRGAAPGKPAKTLAARDLQGRFLAGGRPAEVAAVEQEPAEVFVVRASGAQSALLDRVGPGPAGAHSRPDKGASRASASLDGRAYGTFAPDPRVHFHFVSPVARIYKTGAATAAERFDITPSMTAPGLDLGRLLLEVRFRLPDHPRLADAVASAGLDALARKTPRAVVLIAGGQDGAADPSLFLPASVRGYLDAIGVPLFVWSVGRPGRALEAWGDAQNVALPWELRRAYDRLEKEVLSQQIVWLQGRHLPQAITLAQGAGGAAGGHGARGGPADQLELIAKAPAPAPPRR
;
A
#
# COMPACT_ATOMS: atom_id res chain seq x y z
N MET A 1 -3.04 17.89 26.69
CA MET A 1 -4.29 18.21 25.97
C MET A 1 -4.34 17.27 24.77
N GLN A 2 -5.52 16.80 24.35
CA GLN A 2 -5.62 15.82 23.27
C GLN A 2 -6.70 16.29 22.30
N ILE A 3 -6.41 16.21 21.01
CA ILE A 3 -7.35 16.42 19.91
C ILE A 3 -7.51 15.11 19.14
N ALA A 4 -8.69 14.81 18.64
CA ALA A 4 -8.91 13.58 17.88
C ALA A 4 -9.85 13.79 16.70
N PHE A 5 -9.61 13.10 15.59
CA PHE A 5 -10.59 13.00 14.52
C PHE A 5 -11.73 12.08 14.94
N LEU A 6 -12.96 12.56 14.87
CA LEU A 6 -14.17 11.75 14.96
C LEU A 6 -14.49 11.11 13.59
N THR A 7 -14.26 11.86 12.49
CA THR A 7 -14.36 11.32 11.14
C THR A 7 -13.06 10.58 10.81
N LEU A 8 -13.15 9.26 10.60
CA LEU A 8 -12.03 8.44 10.11
C LEU A 8 -12.34 7.92 8.71
N PHE A 9 -11.44 8.18 7.78
CA PHE A 9 -11.55 7.67 6.42
C PHE A 9 -11.00 6.25 6.37
N LEU A 10 -11.89 5.26 6.38
CA LEU A 10 -11.57 3.83 6.38
C LEU A 10 -11.43 3.25 4.97
N GLY A 11 -11.95 3.95 3.98
CA GLY A 11 -11.91 3.60 2.56
C GLY A 11 -11.34 4.72 1.72
N LEU A 12 -11.37 4.50 0.41
CA LEU A 12 -10.92 5.49 -0.57
C LEU A 12 -11.98 6.59 -0.73
N VAL A 13 -11.55 7.83 -0.75
CA VAL A 13 -12.43 9.00 -0.84
C VAL A 13 -11.92 10.03 -1.84
N THR A 14 -12.85 10.82 -2.41
CA THR A 14 -12.60 11.96 -3.30
C THR A 14 -13.62 13.06 -3.03
N GLY A 15 -13.39 14.24 -3.57
CA GLY A 15 -14.35 15.36 -3.51
C GLY A 15 -14.58 15.90 -2.10
N LEU A 16 -15.76 16.45 -1.89
CA LEU A 16 -16.14 17.10 -0.63
C LEU A 16 -16.50 16.07 0.45
N GLN A 17 -15.81 16.13 1.58
CA GLN A 17 -16.03 15.25 2.72
C GLN A 17 -16.21 16.04 4.01
N ALA A 18 -17.15 15.63 4.85
CA ALA A 18 -17.31 16.20 6.17
C ALA A 18 -16.24 15.65 7.12
N VAL A 19 -15.50 16.54 7.76
CA VAL A 19 -14.47 16.22 8.77
C VAL A 19 -14.91 16.78 10.11
N THR A 20 -15.03 15.92 11.10
CA THR A 20 -15.40 16.28 12.47
C THR A 20 -14.26 15.93 13.41
N VAL A 21 -13.94 16.82 14.33
CA VAL A 21 -12.90 16.63 15.35
C VAL A 21 -13.49 16.78 16.75
N ASP A 22 -12.88 16.12 17.70
CA ASP A 22 -13.04 16.37 19.13
C ASP A 22 -11.88 17.21 19.60
N PRO A 23 -12.08 18.49 19.96
CA PRO A 23 -10.97 19.38 20.32
C PRO A 23 -10.37 19.06 21.69
N GLY A 24 -11.07 18.30 22.52
CA GLY A 24 -10.67 18.08 23.91
C GLY A 24 -10.75 19.33 24.78
N ALA A 25 -10.40 19.20 26.06
CA ALA A 25 -10.43 20.30 27.01
C ALA A 25 -9.25 21.28 26.78
N GLY A 26 -9.54 22.59 26.85
CA GLY A 26 -8.52 23.64 26.77
C GLY A 26 -8.11 24.05 25.35
N VAL A 27 -8.75 23.52 24.32
CA VAL A 27 -8.57 23.96 22.93
C VAL A 27 -9.59 25.07 22.65
N ALA A 28 -9.11 26.24 22.23
CA ALA A 28 -9.94 27.39 21.88
C ALA A 28 -10.28 27.45 20.39
N ALA A 29 -9.39 26.94 19.53
CA ALA A 29 -9.62 26.83 18.09
C ALA A 29 -8.96 25.56 17.51
N VAL A 30 -9.48 25.08 16.39
CA VAL A 30 -8.90 23.99 15.63
C VAL A 30 -8.61 24.45 14.21
N GLU A 31 -7.38 24.26 13.75
CA GLU A 31 -7.01 24.46 12.36
C GLU A 31 -6.90 23.10 11.65
N LEU A 32 -7.58 22.98 10.51
CA LEU A 32 -7.45 21.83 9.62
C LEU A 32 -6.54 22.19 8.45
N ALA A 33 -5.60 21.31 8.17
CA ALA A 33 -4.72 21.43 7.01
C ALA A 33 -4.78 20.14 6.17
N LEU A 34 -4.80 20.29 4.85
CA LEU A 34 -4.71 19.22 3.87
C LEU A 34 -3.43 19.40 3.06
N ASP A 35 -2.56 18.38 3.07
CA ASP A 35 -1.26 18.40 2.39
C ASP A 35 -0.42 19.64 2.76
N GLY A 36 -0.46 20.04 4.04
CA GLY A 36 0.25 21.19 4.58
C GLY A 36 -0.39 22.54 4.28
N ARG A 37 -1.56 22.60 3.62
CA ARG A 37 -2.30 23.84 3.35
C ARG A 37 -3.49 23.95 4.30
N GLY A 38 -3.64 25.10 4.99
CA GLY A 38 -4.81 25.38 5.81
C GLY A 38 -6.09 25.36 4.96
N VAL A 39 -7.09 24.55 5.38
CA VAL A 39 -8.36 24.39 4.66
C VAL A 39 -9.56 24.87 5.48
N ALA A 40 -9.45 24.87 6.81
CA ALA A 40 -10.51 25.38 7.69
C ALA A 40 -9.94 25.80 9.06
N ARG A 41 -10.62 26.75 9.72
CA ARG A 41 -10.41 27.10 11.11
C ARG A 41 -11.76 27.10 11.83
N LEU A 42 -11.83 26.37 12.93
CA LEU A 42 -13.01 26.17 13.74
C LEU A 42 -12.77 26.81 15.11
N GLU A 43 -13.66 27.68 15.55
CA GLU A 43 -13.52 28.43 16.83
C GLU A 43 -14.67 28.13 17.82
N GLN A 44 -15.65 27.37 17.36
CA GLN A 44 -16.80 26.94 18.16
C GLN A 44 -17.45 25.70 17.60
N ALA A 45 -18.30 25.03 18.40
CA ALA A 45 -19.12 23.93 17.94
C ALA A 45 -20.15 24.37 16.86
N PRO A 46 -20.46 23.52 15.89
CA PRO A 46 -19.95 22.17 15.72
C PRO A 46 -18.50 22.17 15.19
N TRP A 47 -17.63 21.33 15.80
CA TRP A 47 -16.24 21.17 15.40
C TRP A 47 -16.15 20.33 14.12
N SER A 48 -16.75 20.84 13.05
CA SER A 48 -16.86 20.14 11.76
C SER A 48 -16.69 21.11 10.59
N ALA A 49 -15.99 20.68 9.56
CA ALA A 49 -15.82 21.40 8.31
C ALA A 49 -15.95 20.46 7.11
N THR A 50 -16.32 21.02 5.95
CA THR A 50 -16.25 20.31 4.67
C THR A 50 -14.87 20.54 4.05
N VAL A 51 -14.14 19.46 3.82
CA VAL A 51 -12.82 19.46 3.21
C VAL A 51 -12.90 18.90 1.80
N ASP A 52 -12.34 19.58 0.81
CA ASP A 52 -12.31 19.12 -0.59
C ASP A 52 -10.99 18.36 -0.85
N PHE A 53 -11.11 17.04 -1.01
CA PHE A 53 -10.02 16.15 -1.40
C PHE A 53 -9.75 16.18 -2.91
N GLY A 54 -10.49 16.98 -3.66
CA GLY A 54 -10.37 17.08 -5.11
C GLY A 54 -11.06 15.94 -5.87
N PRO A 55 -11.17 16.07 -7.19
CA PRO A 55 -11.85 15.08 -8.04
C PRO A 55 -11.00 13.84 -8.34
N ALA A 56 -9.68 13.93 -8.19
CA ALA A 56 -8.77 12.82 -8.42
C ALA A 56 -8.63 11.96 -7.17
N LEU A 57 -8.59 10.64 -7.35
CA LEU A 57 -8.27 9.71 -6.27
C LEU A 57 -6.77 9.76 -6.00
N LEU A 58 -6.35 10.42 -4.93
CA LEU A 58 -4.95 10.62 -4.56
C LEU A 58 -4.75 10.39 -3.06
N PRO A 59 -3.55 9.99 -2.62
CA PRO A 59 -3.17 10.03 -1.22
C PRO A 59 -3.13 11.45 -0.67
N HIS A 60 -3.57 11.64 0.58
CA HIS A 60 -3.56 12.93 1.26
C HIS A 60 -3.11 12.79 2.71
N HIS A 61 -2.54 13.88 3.24
CA HIS A 61 -2.24 14.07 4.65
C HIS A 61 -3.19 15.13 5.22
N LEU A 62 -4.08 14.71 6.12
CA LEU A 62 -5.02 15.59 6.83
C LEU A 62 -4.54 15.77 8.26
N GLU A 63 -4.34 17.01 8.67
CA GLU A 63 -3.85 17.41 9.98
C GLU A 63 -4.88 18.28 10.71
N ALA A 64 -5.01 18.09 12.01
CA ALA A 64 -5.77 18.98 12.88
C ALA A 64 -4.86 19.48 14.03
N ARG A 65 -4.75 20.80 14.18
CA ARG A 65 -4.01 21.46 15.24
C ARG A 65 -4.97 22.14 16.20
N GLY A 66 -4.86 21.82 17.46
CA GLY A 66 -5.58 22.49 18.53
C GLY A 66 -4.78 23.68 19.06
N LEU A 67 -5.40 24.84 19.08
CA LEU A 67 -4.80 26.07 19.53
C LEU A 67 -5.41 26.52 20.87
N ALA A 68 -4.58 27.02 21.77
CA ALA A 68 -5.04 27.72 22.98
C ALA A 68 -5.58 29.12 22.65
N ALA A 69 -6.15 29.82 23.66
CA ALA A 69 -6.70 31.16 23.49
C ALA A 69 -5.64 32.23 23.08
N ASP A 70 -4.37 31.98 23.37
CA ASP A 70 -3.25 32.84 22.97
C ASP A 70 -2.72 32.50 21.57
N GLY A 71 -3.30 31.51 20.88
CA GLY A 71 -2.91 31.05 19.56
C GLY A 71 -1.76 30.04 19.54
N SER A 72 -1.22 29.65 20.70
CA SER A 72 -0.19 28.62 20.77
C SER A 72 -0.77 27.23 20.45
N GLU A 73 -0.01 26.39 19.73
CA GLU A 73 -0.38 25.00 19.47
C GLU A 73 -0.25 24.17 20.75
N VAL A 74 -1.33 23.52 21.16
CA VAL A 74 -1.41 22.71 22.39
C VAL A 74 -1.67 21.23 22.14
N ALA A 75 -2.13 20.88 20.95
CA ALA A 75 -2.38 19.50 20.56
C ALA A 75 -2.36 19.35 19.03
N ARG A 76 -2.03 18.16 18.56
CA ARG A 76 -2.02 17.82 17.15
C ARG A 76 -2.49 16.37 16.94
N THR A 77 -3.20 16.15 15.85
CA THR A 77 -3.53 14.82 15.35
C THR A 77 -3.51 14.80 13.84
N GLU A 78 -3.27 13.64 13.25
CA GLU A 78 -3.19 13.49 11.80
C GLU A 78 -3.84 12.19 11.32
N GLN A 79 -4.23 12.15 10.05
CA GLN A 79 -4.59 10.92 9.38
C GLN A 79 -4.15 10.94 7.92
N TRP A 80 -3.74 9.78 7.44
CA TRP A 80 -3.31 9.55 6.08
C TRP A 80 -4.48 8.93 5.31
N VAL A 81 -5.00 9.69 4.35
CA VAL A 81 -6.21 9.37 3.59
C VAL A 81 -5.80 8.73 2.27
N ASN A 82 -6.58 7.75 1.80
CA ASN A 82 -6.29 6.97 0.59
C ASN A 82 -4.93 6.24 0.63
N LEU A 83 -4.45 5.94 1.84
CA LEU A 83 -3.27 5.12 2.10
C LEU A 83 -3.61 3.96 3.02
N PRO A 84 -2.84 2.87 3.00
CA PRO A 84 -3.09 1.75 3.87
C PRO A 84 -3.13 2.19 5.33
N ARG A 85 -4.21 1.85 6.00
CA ARG A 85 -4.37 2.04 7.42
C ARG A 85 -4.47 0.68 8.08
N PRO A 86 -3.65 0.39 9.09
CA PRO A 86 -3.79 -0.84 9.85
C PRO A 86 -5.18 -0.88 10.51
N GLN A 87 -5.77 -2.07 10.59
CA GLN A 87 -7.07 -2.27 11.22
C GLN A 87 -7.04 -2.01 12.72
N ALA A 88 -5.87 -2.10 13.33
CA ALA A 88 -5.60 -1.68 14.68
C ALA A 88 -4.19 -1.11 14.77
N GLU A 89 -4.02 -0.11 15.61
CA GLU A 89 -2.75 0.55 15.89
C GLU A 89 -2.46 0.44 17.39
N VAL A 90 -1.19 0.33 17.73
CA VAL A 90 -0.70 0.41 19.11
C VAL A 90 0.40 1.45 19.17
N ASP A 91 0.40 2.22 20.23
CA ASP A 91 1.48 3.14 20.56
C ASP A 91 2.01 2.88 21.97
N ILE A 92 3.29 3.19 22.19
CA ILE A 92 3.96 3.04 23.47
C ILE A 92 4.24 4.43 24.01
N VAL A 93 3.50 4.83 25.02
CA VAL A 93 3.65 6.12 25.67
C VAL A 93 4.59 5.96 26.87
N LEU A 94 5.71 6.68 26.85
CA LEU A 94 6.66 6.68 27.96
C LEU A 94 6.30 7.82 28.91
N GLU A 95 5.98 7.50 30.15
CA GLU A 95 5.64 8.43 31.20
C GLU A 95 6.75 8.47 32.25
N GLY A 96 7.06 9.63 32.80
CA GLY A 96 8.08 9.84 33.83
C GLY A 96 9.17 10.83 33.44
N SER A 97 9.92 11.32 34.43
CA SER A 97 11.00 12.30 34.23
C SER A 97 12.28 11.64 33.74
N ALA A 98 12.97 12.28 32.81
CA ALA A 98 14.30 11.87 32.37
C ALA A 98 15.37 11.83 33.49
N ALA A 99 15.10 12.50 34.58
CA ALA A 99 16.01 12.56 35.75
C ALA A 99 15.71 11.49 36.82
N GLY A 100 14.63 10.69 36.66
CA GLY A 100 14.25 9.62 37.60
C GLY A 100 14.59 8.24 37.08
N SER A 101 15.02 7.34 37.96
CA SER A 101 15.43 5.96 37.61
C SER A 101 14.28 5.05 37.14
N THR A 102 13.04 5.45 37.30
CA THR A 102 11.88 4.62 36.98
C THR A 102 10.99 5.32 35.99
N ARG A 103 10.83 4.76 34.82
CA ARG A 103 9.86 5.17 33.80
C ARG A 103 8.72 4.16 33.76
N THR A 104 7.59 4.57 33.26
CA THR A 104 6.46 3.71 33.01
C THR A 104 6.17 3.71 31.51
N ALA A 105 6.08 2.52 30.92
CA ALA A 105 5.60 2.35 29.56
C ALA A 105 4.11 2.03 29.60
N ARG A 106 3.29 2.82 28.92
CA ARG A 106 1.84 2.61 28.81
C ARG A 106 1.48 2.30 27.36
N LEU A 107 0.69 1.25 27.15
CA LEU A 107 0.14 0.94 25.82
C LEU A 107 -1.12 1.76 25.58
N ALA A 108 -1.15 2.43 24.43
CA ALA A 108 -2.33 3.07 23.89
C ALA A 108 -2.67 2.38 22.58
N TRP A 109 -3.95 2.15 22.28
CA TRP A 109 -4.36 1.50 21.05
C TRP A 109 -5.65 2.10 20.50
N ASP A 110 -5.82 1.96 19.20
CA ASP A 110 -7.09 2.18 18.51
C ASP A 110 -7.36 1.01 17.56
N SER A 111 -8.62 0.64 17.40
CA SER A 111 -9.06 -0.37 16.45
C SER A 111 -10.36 0.06 15.78
N PHE A 112 -10.57 -0.38 14.55
CA PHE A 112 -11.81 -0.06 13.84
C PHE A 112 -13.07 -0.57 14.53
N THR A 113 -12.95 -1.75 15.16
CA THR A 113 -14.04 -2.38 15.91
C THR A 113 -14.21 -1.79 17.31
N ARG A 114 -13.31 -0.91 17.75
CA ARG A 114 -13.25 -0.36 19.12
C ARG A 114 -13.30 -1.43 20.21
N GLN A 115 -12.92 -2.64 19.88
CA GLN A 115 -12.79 -3.72 20.84
C GLN A 115 -11.49 -3.57 21.66
N ALA A 116 -11.53 -4.02 22.88
CA ALA A 116 -10.31 -4.18 23.65
C ALA A 116 -9.50 -5.37 23.08
N PRO A 117 -8.18 -5.31 23.09
CA PRO A 117 -7.36 -6.45 22.71
C PRO A 117 -7.61 -7.63 23.66
N SER A 118 -7.61 -8.84 23.10
CA SER A 118 -7.70 -10.08 23.86
C SER A 118 -6.37 -10.47 24.50
N GLU A 119 -5.27 -10.04 23.87
CA GLU A 119 -3.91 -10.28 24.35
C GLU A 119 -3.10 -9.00 24.22
N LEU A 120 -2.32 -8.70 25.28
CA LEU A 120 -1.39 -7.57 25.34
C LEU A 120 -0.02 -8.10 25.74
N GLU A 121 0.98 -7.83 24.92
CA GLU A 121 2.36 -8.16 25.20
C GLU A 121 3.21 -6.89 25.11
N LEU A 122 4.07 -6.68 26.09
CA LEU A 122 5.12 -5.68 26.08
C LEU A 122 6.44 -6.35 26.45
N SER A 123 7.50 -6.10 25.70
CA SER A 123 8.82 -6.67 26.00
C SER A 123 9.92 -5.64 25.81
N LEU A 124 10.97 -5.71 26.63
CA LEU A 124 12.21 -4.96 26.48
C LEU A 124 13.31 -5.94 26.08
N ASP A 125 13.95 -5.71 24.94
CA ASP A 125 14.98 -6.60 24.38
C ASP A 125 14.54 -8.07 24.28
N GLY A 126 13.24 -8.29 24.01
CA GLY A 126 12.63 -9.62 23.97
C GLY A 126 12.27 -10.21 25.33
N VAL A 127 12.56 -9.54 26.47
CA VAL A 127 12.16 -9.96 27.81
C VAL A 127 10.77 -9.39 28.10
N PRO A 128 9.75 -10.25 28.38
CA PRO A 128 8.41 -9.80 28.69
C PRO A 128 8.34 -8.92 29.94
N LEU A 129 7.56 -7.83 29.87
CA LEU A 129 7.25 -6.95 30.98
C LEU A 129 5.81 -7.23 31.46
N ALA A 130 5.63 -7.30 32.80
CA ALA A 130 4.31 -7.49 33.38
C ALA A 130 3.47 -6.19 33.26
N LEU A 131 2.36 -6.26 32.54
CA LEU A 131 1.40 -5.18 32.42
C LEU A 131 0.38 -5.20 33.57
N ASP A 132 0.05 -4.04 34.10
CA ASP A 132 -1.04 -3.85 35.04
C ASP A 132 -2.41 -3.76 34.34
N ALA A 133 -3.49 -3.58 35.13
CA ALA A 133 -4.85 -3.45 34.62
C ALA A 133 -5.09 -2.19 33.74
N ARG A 134 -4.15 -1.24 33.74
CA ARG A 134 -4.16 -0.04 32.90
C ARG A 134 -3.26 -0.16 31.68
N ALA A 135 -2.78 -1.38 31.40
CA ALA A 135 -1.82 -1.67 30.35
C ALA A 135 -0.50 -0.88 30.51
N GLN A 136 -0.02 -0.76 31.75
CA GLN A 136 1.22 -0.08 32.12
C GLN A 136 2.21 -1.06 32.72
N ALA A 137 3.50 -0.84 32.45
CA ALA A 137 4.60 -1.58 33.09
C ALA A 137 5.71 -0.61 33.53
N PRO A 138 6.33 -0.87 34.69
CA PRO A 138 7.55 -0.15 35.05
C PRO A 138 8.66 -0.54 34.06
N LEU A 139 9.41 0.48 33.60
CA LEU A 139 10.49 0.30 32.65
C LEU A 139 11.83 0.57 33.34
N GLU A 140 12.56 -0.50 33.61
CA GLU A 140 13.93 -0.43 34.11
C GLU A 140 14.88 -0.73 32.94
N ILE A 141 15.69 0.25 32.55
CA ILE A 141 16.63 0.08 31.44
C ILE A 141 17.97 -0.43 31.99
N PRO A 142 18.42 -1.64 31.58
CA PRO A 142 19.55 -2.31 32.24
C PRO A 142 20.91 -1.63 32.09
N ARG A 143 21.11 -0.82 31.02
CA ARG A 143 22.41 -0.16 30.74
C ARG A 143 22.20 1.20 30.09
N ALA A 144 22.60 2.25 30.78
CA ALA A 144 22.67 3.57 30.16
C ALA A 144 23.69 3.56 29.00
N GLY A 145 23.29 4.15 27.87
CA GLY A 145 24.14 4.30 26.67
C GLY A 145 24.12 3.15 25.67
N ALA A 146 23.39 2.04 25.92
CA ALA A 146 23.11 1.00 24.94
C ALA A 146 21.76 1.27 24.25
N ALA A 147 21.62 0.82 23.01
CA ALA A 147 20.32 0.81 22.34
C ALA A 147 19.48 -0.37 22.87
N HIS A 148 18.25 -0.10 23.25
CA HIS A 148 17.28 -1.09 23.71
C HIS A 148 16.04 -1.07 22.83
N VAL A 149 15.42 -2.22 22.60
CA VAL A 149 14.19 -2.32 21.80
C VAL A 149 13.00 -2.63 22.70
N LEU A 150 12.06 -1.71 22.75
CA LEU A 150 10.78 -1.88 23.43
C LEU A 150 9.72 -2.26 22.39
N SER A 151 9.16 -3.47 22.49
CA SER A 151 8.20 -4.02 21.53
C SER A 151 6.86 -4.24 22.17
N ALA A 152 5.80 -3.73 21.55
CA ALA A 152 4.41 -4.01 21.92
C ALA A 152 3.73 -4.84 20.83
N ARG A 153 2.97 -5.86 21.25
CA ARG A 153 2.13 -6.67 20.36
C ARG A 153 0.76 -6.84 21.01
N LEU A 154 -0.26 -6.50 20.23
CA LEU A 154 -1.65 -6.65 20.65
C LEU A 154 -2.37 -7.56 19.68
N ARG A 155 -3.22 -8.46 20.22
CA ARG A 155 -4.12 -9.27 19.42
C ARG A 155 -5.56 -8.96 19.81
N PHE A 156 -6.43 -8.79 18.81
CA PHE A 156 -7.82 -8.49 18.97
C PHE A 156 -8.70 -9.74 18.74
N PRO A 157 -9.95 -9.78 19.28
CA PRO A 157 -10.82 -10.95 19.17
C PRO A 157 -11.16 -11.37 17.72
N ASP A 158 -11.10 -10.44 16.79
CA ASP A 158 -11.30 -10.66 15.35
C ASP A 158 -10.05 -11.19 14.63
N GLY A 159 -8.98 -11.47 15.36
CA GLY A 159 -7.70 -11.98 14.83
C GLY A 159 -6.78 -10.89 14.28
N VAL A 160 -7.18 -9.63 14.36
CA VAL A 160 -6.31 -8.50 13.98
C VAL A 160 -5.16 -8.37 14.97
N GLU A 161 -3.96 -8.12 14.47
CA GLU A 161 -2.77 -7.86 15.29
C GLU A 161 -2.27 -6.42 15.04
N ALA A 162 -1.86 -5.75 16.12
CA ALA A 162 -1.12 -4.50 16.08
C ALA A 162 0.25 -4.68 16.72
N ARG A 163 1.28 -4.07 16.13
CA ARG A 163 2.65 -4.13 16.64
C ARG A 163 3.32 -2.77 16.55
N LYS A 164 4.11 -2.44 17.58
CA LYS A 164 4.97 -1.25 17.61
C LYS A 164 6.31 -1.63 18.22
N ASP A 165 7.37 -1.24 17.57
CA ASP A 165 8.73 -1.35 18.07
C ASP A 165 9.31 0.07 18.24
N VAL A 166 9.89 0.36 19.39
CA VAL A 166 10.54 1.64 19.73
C VAL A 166 11.96 1.38 20.15
N VAL A 167 12.92 2.05 19.52
CA VAL A 167 14.32 1.96 19.91
C VAL A 167 14.65 3.06 20.89
N LEU A 168 15.05 2.68 22.10
CA LEU A 168 15.49 3.58 23.15
C LEU A 168 17.01 3.74 23.04
N THR A 169 17.50 4.96 22.74
CA THR A 169 18.93 5.26 22.57
C THR A 169 19.37 6.42 23.48
N GLY A 170 20.60 6.37 23.99
CA GLY A 170 21.27 7.47 24.69
C GLY A 170 20.73 7.77 26.08
N ASP A 171 21.14 8.93 26.65
CA ASP A 171 20.71 9.41 27.96
C ASP A 171 19.23 9.85 27.94
N TYR A 172 18.32 8.92 27.70
CA TYR A 172 16.85 9.01 27.90
C TYR A 172 16.10 10.14 27.18
N GLY A 173 16.55 10.60 26.02
CA GLY A 173 16.03 11.86 25.46
C GLY A 173 15.36 11.83 24.09
N SER A 174 15.45 10.79 23.29
CA SER A 174 14.77 10.79 21.99
C SER A 174 13.99 9.51 21.78
N ASP A 175 12.67 9.61 21.82
CA ASP A 175 11.78 8.63 21.21
C ASP A 175 11.99 8.71 19.70
N VAL A 176 12.95 7.97 19.18
CA VAL A 176 13.06 7.80 17.73
C VAL A 176 12.13 6.67 17.34
N ALA A 177 10.83 6.91 17.35
CA ALA A 177 9.93 6.14 16.52
C ALA A 177 10.32 6.46 15.09
N THR A 178 11.20 5.68 14.49
CA THR A 178 11.61 5.88 13.11
C THR A 178 10.47 5.40 12.24
N GLU A 179 9.53 6.29 11.92
CA GLU A 179 8.56 6.03 10.89
C GLU A 179 9.31 5.88 9.57
N LEU A 180 8.96 4.85 8.81
CA LEU A 180 9.61 4.57 7.52
C LEU A 180 8.57 4.56 6.40
N THR A 181 8.96 5.15 5.28
CA THR A 181 8.18 5.10 4.04
C THR A 181 8.81 4.12 3.07
N ALA A 182 8.07 3.09 2.66
CA ALA A 182 8.50 2.13 1.66
C ALA A 182 8.25 2.67 0.24
N VAL A 183 9.30 2.80 -0.55
CA VAL A 183 9.26 3.32 -1.92
C VAL A 183 9.69 2.23 -2.88
N ALA A 184 8.82 1.90 -3.82
CA ALA A 184 9.17 0.96 -4.88
C ALA A 184 9.96 1.69 -5.98
N VAL A 185 11.13 1.14 -6.29
CA VAL A 185 12.02 1.64 -7.34
C VAL A 185 12.40 0.51 -8.29
N ARG A 186 12.79 0.86 -9.50
CA ARG A 186 13.37 -0.09 -10.45
C ARG A 186 14.65 0.45 -11.05
N GLY A 187 15.57 -0.46 -11.38
CA GLY A 187 16.74 -0.11 -12.19
C GLY A 187 16.33 0.09 -13.65
N ALA A 188 16.97 1.03 -14.34
CA ALA A 188 16.64 1.37 -15.73
C ALA A 188 16.98 0.27 -16.77
N ALA A 189 17.59 -0.85 -16.38
CA ALA A 189 17.86 -1.97 -17.26
C ALA A 189 16.72 -3.01 -17.20
N PRO A 190 15.70 -2.92 -18.06
CA PRO A 190 14.58 -3.85 -18.03
C PRO A 190 15.03 -5.28 -18.35
N GLY A 191 14.63 -6.24 -17.52
CA GLY A 191 14.76 -7.66 -17.80
C GLY A 191 16.01 -8.36 -17.25
N LYS A 192 16.77 -7.68 -16.40
CA LYS A 192 17.74 -8.35 -15.51
C LYS A 192 17.25 -8.20 -14.07
N PRO A 193 17.45 -9.24 -13.22
CA PRO A 193 17.24 -9.08 -11.78
C PRO A 193 17.98 -7.83 -11.34
N ALA A 194 17.26 -6.94 -10.64
CA ALA A 194 17.91 -5.74 -10.15
C ALA A 194 19.11 -6.14 -9.30
N LYS A 195 20.29 -5.64 -9.64
CA LYS A 195 21.43 -5.80 -8.75
C LYS A 195 21.05 -5.11 -7.45
N THR A 196 21.05 -5.86 -6.35
CA THR A 196 20.71 -5.32 -5.03
C THR A 196 21.56 -4.08 -4.76
N LEU A 197 20.89 -2.93 -4.65
CA LEU A 197 21.53 -1.66 -4.33
C LEU A 197 21.74 -1.62 -2.81
N ALA A 198 22.87 -1.14 -2.37
CA ALA A 198 23.07 -0.89 -0.94
C ALA A 198 22.50 0.50 -0.57
N ALA A 199 21.97 0.64 0.65
CA ALA A 199 21.43 1.91 1.12
C ALA A 199 22.42 3.08 0.98
N ARG A 200 23.72 2.83 1.24
CA ARG A 200 24.78 3.82 1.07
C ARG A 200 24.94 4.35 -0.37
N ASP A 201 24.60 3.53 -1.38
CA ASP A 201 24.70 3.91 -2.80
C ASP A 201 23.54 4.81 -3.24
N LEU A 202 22.51 4.90 -2.40
CA LEU A 202 21.28 5.65 -2.63
C LEU A 202 21.15 6.91 -1.76
N GLN A 203 22.08 7.14 -0.83
CA GLN A 203 22.05 8.36 0.01
C GLN A 203 22.07 9.63 -0.85
N GLY A 204 21.21 10.59 -0.52
CA GLY A 204 21.05 11.85 -1.25
C GLY A 204 20.33 11.75 -2.59
N ARG A 205 19.85 10.55 -2.98
CA ARG A 205 19.12 10.35 -4.25
C ARG A 205 17.63 10.62 -4.17
N PHE A 206 17.07 10.67 -2.96
CA PHE A 206 15.64 10.89 -2.75
C PHE A 206 15.36 12.25 -2.14
N LEU A 207 14.29 12.88 -2.63
CA LEU A 207 13.71 14.08 -2.06
C LEU A 207 12.26 13.78 -1.65
N ALA A 208 11.88 14.20 -0.46
CA ALA A 208 10.51 14.17 0.03
C ALA A 208 10.01 15.61 0.23
N GLY A 209 9.00 16.02 -0.52
CA GLY A 209 8.55 17.42 -0.51
C GLY A 209 9.65 18.42 -0.88
N GLY A 210 10.59 18.02 -1.76
CA GLY A 210 11.73 18.84 -2.19
C GLY A 210 12.92 18.88 -1.21
N ARG A 211 12.85 18.18 -0.07
CA ARG A 211 13.93 18.08 0.93
C ARG A 211 14.63 16.73 0.82
N PRO A 212 15.95 16.65 1.05
CA PRO A 212 16.64 15.36 1.07
C PRO A 212 16.01 14.40 2.07
N ALA A 213 15.76 13.17 1.63
CA ALA A 213 15.27 12.06 2.45
C ALA A 213 16.39 11.05 2.66
N GLU A 214 16.55 10.60 3.90
CA GLU A 214 17.57 9.63 4.27
C GLU A 214 17.11 8.20 3.95
N VAL A 215 17.98 7.40 3.35
CA VAL A 215 17.72 5.99 3.03
C VAL A 215 18.13 5.13 4.22
N ALA A 216 17.15 4.50 4.87
CA ALA A 216 17.40 3.61 6.01
C ALA A 216 17.84 2.22 5.56
N ALA A 217 17.16 1.63 4.56
CA ALA A 217 17.43 0.28 4.08
C ALA A 217 17.00 0.10 2.61
N VAL A 218 17.50 -0.96 2.00
CA VAL A 218 17.02 -1.47 0.69
C VAL A 218 16.76 -2.95 0.85
N GLU A 219 15.56 -3.38 0.46
CA GLU A 219 15.14 -4.77 0.59
C GLU A 219 14.68 -5.33 -0.75
N GLN A 220 14.90 -6.63 -0.90
CA GLN A 220 14.40 -7.40 -2.04
C GLN A 220 13.62 -8.59 -1.50
N GLU A 221 12.33 -8.37 -1.29
CA GLU A 221 11.40 -9.39 -0.85
C GLU A 221 10.77 -10.12 -2.04
N PRO A 222 10.19 -11.32 -1.84
CA PRO A 222 9.38 -11.97 -2.86
C PRO A 222 8.26 -11.07 -3.35
N ALA A 223 8.06 -11.03 -4.65
CA ALA A 223 7.03 -10.20 -5.26
C ALA A 223 5.60 -10.65 -4.88
N GLU A 224 4.70 -9.69 -4.77
CA GLU A 224 3.26 -9.95 -4.56
C GLU A 224 2.45 -9.46 -5.76
N VAL A 225 1.61 -10.34 -6.32
CA VAL A 225 0.76 -10.07 -7.47
C VAL A 225 -0.71 -10.12 -7.04
N PHE A 226 -1.41 -9.02 -7.23
CA PHE A 226 -2.82 -8.86 -6.87
C PHE A 226 -3.68 -8.96 -8.12
N VAL A 227 -4.53 -9.96 -8.18
CA VAL A 227 -5.33 -10.27 -9.36
C VAL A 227 -6.78 -9.88 -9.14
N VAL A 228 -7.29 -9.00 -9.99
CA VAL A 228 -8.71 -8.66 -10.09
C VAL A 228 -9.23 -9.32 -11.36
N ARG A 229 -10.12 -10.29 -11.21
CA ARG A 229 -10.67 -11.01 -12.34
C ARG A 229 -12.14 -10.68 -12.54
N ALA A 230 -12.44 -10.12 -13.69
CA ALA A 230 -13.79 -9.85 -14.14
C ALA A 230 -14.35 -11.04 -14.95
N SER A 231 -15.57 -11.36 -14.66
CA SER A 231 -16.53 -12.22 -15.40
C SER A 231 -16.29 -13.72 -15.58
N GLY A 232 -17.38 -14.47 -15.35
CA GLY A 232 -17.46 -15.92 -15.49
C GLY A 232 -17.58 -16.43 -16.93
N ALA A 233 -18.26 -15.72 -17.81
CA ALA A 233 -18.49 -16.16 -19.19
C ALA A 233 -17.19 -16.20 -20.00
N GLN A 234 -16.23 -15.38 -19.64
CA GLN A 234 -14.94 -15.30 -20.33
C GLN A 234 -13.87 -16.15 -19.69
N SER A 235 -14.09 -16.62 -18.45
CA SER A 235 -13.27 -17.69 -17.90
C SER A 235 -13.32 -18.95 -18.77
N ALA A 236 -14.42 -19.19 -19.49
CA ALA A 236 -14.52 -20.27 -20.45
C ALA A 236 -13.54 -20.14 -21.63
N LEU A 237 -13.13 -18.92 -22.01
CA LEU A 237 -12.08 -18.71 -23.02
C LEU A 237 -10.69 -18.96 -22.42
N LEU A 238 -10.46 -18.52 -21.18
CA LEU A 238 -9.23 -18.85 -20.44
C LEU A 238 -9.13 -20.35 -20.18
N ASP A 239 -10.24 -21.02 -19.90
CA ASP A 239 -10.30 -22.47 -19.75
C ASP A 239 -9.92 -23.25 -21.04
N ARG A 240 -10.05 -22.61 -22.22
CA ARG A 240 -9.60 -23.15 -23.49
C ARG A 240 -8.12 -22.94 -23.76
N VAL A 241 -7.52 -21.95 -23.13
CA VAL A 241 -6.09 -21.61 -23.25
C VAL A 241 -5.26 -22.35 -22.19
N GLY A 242 -5.89 -22.72 -21.07
CA GLY A 242 -5.27 -23.51 -20.00
C GLY A 242 -5.06 -24.99 -20.39
N PRO A 243 -4.21 -25.72 -19.65
CA PRO A 243 -4.12 -27.17 -19.80
C PRO A 243 -5.51 -27.76 -19.56
N GLY A 244 -5.96 -28.56 -20.49
CA GLY A 244 -7.22 -29.31 -20.36
C GLY A 244 -7.26 -30.11 -19.06
N PRO A 245 -8.45 -30.47 -18.54
CA PRO A 245 -8.57 -31.19 -17.28
C PRO A 245 -7.63 -32.39 -17.29
N ALA A 246 -6.78 -32.48 -16.28
CA ALA A 246 -5.88 -33.62 -16.09
C ALA A 246 -6.72 -34.89 -15.97
N GLY A 247 -6.87 -35.67 -17.06
CA GLY A 247 -7.70 -36.87 -17.11
C GLY A 247 -8.22 -37.23 -18.49
N ALA A 248 -8.23 -36.30 -19.43
CA ALA A 248 -8.53 -36.67 -20.82
C ALA A 248 -7.28 -37.34 -21.44
N HIS A 249 -7.19 -38.65 -21.36
CA HIS A 249 -6.25 -39.43 -22.17
C HIS A 249 -6.68 -39.35 -23.65
N SER A 250 -6.58 -38.16 -24.22
CA SER A 250 -6.65 -37.98 -25.66
C SER A 250 -5.33 -38.49 -26.22
N ARG A 251 -5.40 -39.57 -27.01
CA ARG A 251 -4.30 -40.01 -27.85
C ARG A 251 -3.72 -38.78 -28.55
N PRO A 252 -2.40 -38.59 -28.55
CA PRO A 252 -1.81 -37.47 -29.25
C PRO A 252 -2.14 -37.59 -30.74
N ASP A 253 -3.03 -36.75 -31.20
CA ASP A 253 -3.28 -36.57 -32.63
C ASP A 253 -1.96 -36.04 -33.23
N LYS A 254 -1.43 -36.82 -34.21
CA LYS A 254 -0.10 -36.54 -34.82
C LYS A 254 -0.04 -35.16 -35.55
N GLY A 255 -1.14 -34.40 -35.53
CA GLY A 255 -1.26 -33.06 -36.09
C GLY A 255 -1.48 -31.95 -35.08
N ALA A 256 -1.68 -32.26 -33.79
CA ALA A 256 -1.81 -31.23 -32.77
C ALA A 256 -0.46 -30.55 -32.57
N SER A 257 -0.40 -29.38 -33.07
CA SER A 257 0.70 -28.47 -33.17
C SER A 257 1.52 -28.39 -31.85
N ARG A 258 2.81 -28.19 -32.00
CA ARG A 258 3.80 -27.81 -30.92
C ARG A 258 3.31 -26.74 -29.94
N ALA A 259 2.24 -25.99 -30.24
CA ALA A 259 1.62 -25.00 -29.38
C ALA A 259 0.90 -25.61 -28.14
N SER A 260 0.34 -26.84 -28.22
CA SER A 260 -0.29 -27.51 -27.07
C SER A 260 0.72 -28.01 -26.04
N ALA A 261 1.93 -28.37 -26.47
CA ALA A 261 2.98 -28.86 -25.57
C ALA A 261 3.63 -27.74 -24.74
N SER A 262 3.38 -26.46 -25.07
CA SER A 262 3.99 -25.32 -24.38
C SER A 262 3.18 -24.85 -23.16
N LEU A 263 2.03 -25.43 -22.90
CA LEU A 263 1.20 -25.16 -21.70
C LEU A 263 1.45 -26.18 -20.58
N ASP A 264 2.25 -27.22 -20.82
CA ASP A 264 2.79 -28.04 -19.75
C ASP A 264 3.72 -27.18 -18.90
N GLY A 265 3.47 -27.06 -17.60
CA GLY A 265 4.02 -26.20 -16.56
C GLY A 265 5.51 -25.81 -16.56
N ARG A 266 6.23 -26.08 -17.64
CA ARG A 266 7.62 -25.65 -17.89
C ARG A 266 7.74 -24.47 -18.87
N ALA A 267 6.64 -24.03 -19.47
CA ALA A 267 6.66 -23.01 -20.52
C ALA A 267 6.62 -21.58 -19.97
N TYR A 268 6.10 -21.41 -18.77
CA TYR A 268 6.08 -20.14 -18.08
C TYR A 268 7.26 -20.14 -17.11
N GLY A 269 8.17 -19.20 -17.21
CA GLY A 269 9.30 -19.10 -16.31
C GLY A 269 8.83 -19.14 -14.84
N THR A 270 9.62 -19.73 -13.98
CA THR A 270 9.39 -19.62 -12.54
C THR A 270 9.99 -18.31 -12.09
N PHE A 271 9.19 -17.48 -11.39
CA PHE A 271 9.76 -16.36 -10.64
C PHE A 271 10.76 -16.93 -9.61
N ALA A 272 11.90 -16.33 -9.50
CA ALA A 272 12.85 -16.67 -8.44
C ALA A 272 13.17 -15.38 -7.66
N PRO A 273 12.74 -15.26 -6.40
CA PRO A 273 11.90 -16.17 -5.61
C PRO A 273 10.44 -16.22 -6.06
N ASP A 274 9.73 -17.30 -5.74
CA ASP A 274 8.32 -17.51 -6.12
C ASP A 274 7.44 -16.34 -5.64
N PRO A 275 6.62 -15.76 -6.52
CA PRO A 275 5.74 -14.66 -6.14
C PRO A 275 4.58 -15.17 -5.28
N ARG A 276 4.07 -14.30 -4.44
CA ARG A 276 2.79 -14.51 -3.76
C ARG A 276 1.67 -13.95 -4.61
N VAL A 277 0.60 -14.72 -4.78
CA VAL A 277 -0.57 -14.30 -5.57
C VAL A 277 -1.78 -14.18 -4.68
N HIS A 278 -2.50 -13.09 -4.84
CA HIS A 278 -3.74 -12.78 -4.15
C HIS A 278 -4.83 -12.49 -5.16
N PHE A 279 -6.02 -13.04 -4.95
CA PHE A 279 -7.19 -12.73 -5.77
C PHE A 279 -8.13 -11.82 -5.00
N HIS A 280 -8.47 -10.70 -5.60
CA HIS A 280 -9.47 -9.77 -5.11
C HIS A 280 -10.83 -10.10 -5.65
N PHE A 281 -11.83 -10.08 -4.78
CA PHE A 281 -13.22 -10.18 -5.18
C PHE A 281 -13.69 -8.86 -5.79
N VAL A 282 -14.54 -8.95 -6.80
CA VAL A 282 -15.03 -7.78 -7.56
C VAL A 282 -16.33 -7.19 -7.02
N SER A 283 -16.77 -7.67 -5.86
CA SER A 283 -17.91 -7.13 -5.12
C SER A 283 -17.55 -6.92 -3.67
N PRO A 284 -18.03 -5.86 -3.05
CA PRO A 284 -17.83 -5.68 -1.62
C PRO A 284 -18.60 -6.73 -0.85
N VAL A 285 -17.96 -7.34 0.16
CA VAL A 285 -18.54 -8.38 1.02
C VAL A 285 -19.06 -7.83 2.32
N ALA A 286 -18.57 -6.67 2.76
CA ALA A 286 -18.98 -6.03 3.99
C ALA A 286 -18.86 -4.51 3.88
N ARG A 287 -19.69 -3.82 4.67
CA ARG A 287 -19.53 -2.39 4.96
C ARG A 287 -19.00 -2.25 6.37
N ILE A 288 -17.90 -1.54 6.51
CA ILE A 288 -17.34 -1.22 7.82
C ILE A 288 -17.91 0.13 8.23
N TYR A 289 -18.64 0.13 9.35
CA TYR A 289 -19.15 1.36 9.94
C TYR A 289 -18.38 1.65 11.23
N LYS A 290 -17.94 2.87 11.40
CA LYS A 290 -17.58 3.37 12.72
C LYS A 290 -18.81 4.02 13.33
N THR A 291 -19.23 3.53 14.51
CA THR A 291 -20.36 4.08 15.24
C THR A 291 -20.10 5.56 15.59
N GLY A 292 -20.95 6.47 15.08
CA GLY A 292 -20.94 7.88 15.46
C GLY A 292 -20.23 8.86 14.53
N ALA A 293 -19.54 8.41 13.46
CA ALA A 293 -18.99 9.30 12.44
C ALA A 293 -18.98 8.55 11.10
N ALA A 294 -19.76 9.04 10.18
CA ALA A 294 -20.23 8.27 9.03
C ALA A 294 -19.33 8.29 7.82
N THR A 295 -18.26 7.53 7.82
CA THR A 295 -17.71 7.06 6.55
C THR A 295 -17.84 5.55 6.51
N ALA A 296 -18.85 5.05 5.77
CA ALA A 296 -18.93 3.64 5.46
C ALA A 296 -17.81 3.29 4.47
N ALA A 297 -16.89 2.44 4.90
CA ALA A 297 -15.96 1.81 3.98
C ALA A 297 -16.52 0.47 3.54
N GLU A 298 -16.49 0.21 2.25
CA GLU A 298 -16.82 -1.10 1.70
C GLU A 298 -15.53 -1.93 1.61
N ARG A 299 -15.59 -3.14 2.14
CA ARG A 299 -14.46 -4.07 2.11
C ARG A 299 -14.61 -5.04 0.96
N PHE A 300 -13.61 -5.10 0.13
CA PHE A 300 -13.44 -6.14 -0.87
C PHE A 300 -12.56 -7.24 -0.26
N ASP A 301 -13.05 -8.48 -0.28
CA ASP A 301 -12.27 -9.60 0.24
C ASP A 301 -11.11 -9.94 -0.70
N ILE A 302 -10.06 -10.47 -0.08
CA ILE A 302 -8.85 -10.94 -0.72
C ILE A 302 -8.60 -12.38 -0.28
N THR A 303 -8.17 -13.23 -1.18
CA THR A 303 -7.78 -14.59 -0.81
C THR A 303 -6.49 -14.57 0.02
N PRO A 304 -6.27 -15.58 0.87
CA PRO A 304 -4.96 -15.82 1.43
C PRO A 304 -3.91 -15.90 0.32
N SER A 305 -2.66 -15.58 0.66
CA SER A 305 -1.55 -15.67 -0.27
C SER A 305 -1.39 -17.12 -0.77
N MET A 306 -1.34 -17.26 -2.07
CA MET A 306 -1.11 -18.55 -2.72
C MET A 306 0.32 -18.58 -3.22
N THR A 307 1.11 -19.45 -2.61
CA THR A 307 2.46 -19.77 -3.05
C THR A 307 2.62 -21.27 -3.04
N ALA A 308 3.23 -21.80 -4.08
CA ALA A 308 3.73 -23.16 -4.05
C ALA A 308 5.03 -23.19 -4.85
N PRO A 309 6.09 -23.82 -4.34
CA PRO A 309 7.33 -23.99 -5.07
C PRO A 309 7.08 -24.62 -6.44
N GLY A 310 7.56 -23.99 -7.50
CA GLY A 310 7.36 -24.46 -8.87
C GLY A 310 5.95 -24.26 -9.41
N LEU A 311 5.09 -23.50 -8.74
CA LEU A 311 3.79 -23.14 -9.26
C LEU A 311 3.94 -22.15 -10.40
N ASP A 312 3.42 -22.53 -11.55
CA ASP A 312 3.32 -21.65 -12.71
C ASP A 312 2.25 -20.57 -12.43
N LEU A 313 2.67 -19.31 -12.35
CA LEU A 313 1.76 -18.20 -12.15
C LEU A 313 0.68 -18.14 -13.25
N GLY A 314 1.06 -18.40 -14.49
CA GLY A 314 0.11 -18.45 -15.60
C GLY A 314 -0.99 -19.48 -15.36
N ARG A 315 -0.64 -20.67 -14.88
CA ARG A 315 -1.58 -21.72 -14.51
C ARG A 315 -2.47 -21.29 -13.34
N LEU A 316 -1.88 -20.71 -12.29
CA LEU A 316 -2.64 -20.22 -11.16
C LEU A 316 -3.67 -19.17 -11.58
N LEU A 317 -3.27 -18.20 -12.41
CA LEU A 317 -4.16 -17.15 -12.91
C LEU A 317 -5.34 -17.69 -13.73
N LEU A 318 -5.14 -18.84 -14.41
CA LEU A 318 -6.15 -19.48 -15.26
C LEU A 318 -7.04 -20.46 -14.51
N GLU A 319 -6.51 -21.20 -13.55
CA GLU A 319 -7.22 -22.29 -12.87
C GLU A 319 -8.12 -21.84 -11.72
N VAL A 320 -7.83 -20.68 -11.10
CA VAL A 320 -8.66 -20.18 -10.00
C VAL A 320 -10.02 -19.72 -10.53
N ARG A 321 -11.06 -20.38 -10.08
CA ARG A 321 -12.46 -20.10 -10.46
C ARG A 321 -13.18 -19.43 -9.30
N PHE A 322 -13.78 -18.28 -9.55
CA PHE A 322 -14.66 -17.61 -8.62
C PHE A 322 -16.08 -17.54 -9.19
N ARG A 323 -17.07 -17.69 -8.33
CA ARG A 323 -18.44 -17.33 -8.68
C ARG A 323 -18.51 -15.80 -8.72
N LEU A 324 -18.85 -15.27 -9.87
CA LEU A 324 -18.91 -13.83 -10.06
C LEU A 324 -20.31 -13.32 -9.74
N PRO A 325 -20.40 -12.13 -9.17
CA PRO A 325 -21.65 -11.44 -8.96
C PRO A 325 -22.22 -10.92 -10.29
N ASP A 326 -23.51 -10.63 -10.29
CA ASP A 326 -24.18 -10.08 -11.47
C ASP A 326 -23.69 -8.68 -11.86
N HIS A 327 -23.18 -7.92 -10.90
CA HIS A 327 -22.70 -6.55 -11.08
C HIS A 327 -21.31 -6.35 -10.43
N PRO A 328 -20.25 -6.73 -11.13
CA PRO A 328 -18.89 -6.55 -10.62
C PRO A 328 -18.51 -5.06 -10.61
N ARG A 329 -17.91 -4.60 -9.51
CA ARG A 329 -17.37 -3.24 -9.34
C ARG A 329 -15.86 -3.29 -9.55
N LEU A 330 -15.47 -3.26 -10.82
CA LEU A 330 -14.08 -3.50 -11.21
C LEU A 330 -13.13 -2.40 -10.79
N ALA A 331 -13.52 -1.14 -10.99
CA ALA A 331 -12.65 -0.03 -10.66
C ALA A 331 -12.42 0.08 -9.15
N ASP A 332 -13.46 -0.16 -8.34
CA ASP A 332 -13.32 -0.17 -6.88
C ASP A 332 -12.45 -1.34 -6.41
N ALA A 333 -12.62 -2.53 -7.02
CA ALA A 333 -11.80 -3.70 -6.69
C ALA A 333 -10.32 -3.50 -7.05
N VAL A 334 -10.03 -2.90 -8.20
CA VAL A 334 -8.65 -2.57 -8.63
C VAL A 334 -8.03 -1.53 -7.70
N ALA A 335 -8.80 -0.51 -7.28
CA ALA A 335 -8.33 0.49 -6.33
C ALA A 335 -8.01 -0.13 -4.96
N SER A 336 -8.89 -1.03 -4.47
CA SER A 336 -8.67 -1.79 -3.24
C SER A 336 -7.45 -2.70 -3.35
N ALA A 337 -7.27 -3.41 -4.48
CA ALA A 337 -6.10 -4.24 -4.73
C ALA A 337 -4.80 -3.41 -4.70
N GLY A 338 -4.83 -2.18 -5.23
CA GLY A 338 -3.70 -1.25 -5.15
C GLY A 338 -3.37 -0.84 -3.72
N LEU A 339 -4.40 -0.55 -2.93
CA LEU A 339 -4.23 -0.21 -1.52
C LEU A 339 -3.61 -1.37 -0.72
N ASP A 340 -4.11 -2.60 -0.93
CA ASP A 340 -3.57 -3.80 -0.27
C ASP A 340 -2.15 -4.11 -0.74
N ALA A 341 -1.87 -3.93 -2.04
CA ALA A 341 -0.51 -4.08 -2.57
C ALA A 341 0.48 -3.10 -1.92
N LEU A 342 0.07 -1.85 -1.73
CA LEU A 342 0.90 -0.85 -1.03
C LEU A 342 1.14 -1.23 0.43
N ALA A 343 0.14 -1.80 1.11
CA ALA A 343 0.23 -2.21 2.51
C ALA A 343 1.30 -3.29 2.75
N ARG A 344 1.59 -4.14 1.76
CA ARG A 344 2.56 -5.23 1.88
C ARG A 344 4.02 -4.77 1.88
N LYS A 345 4.30 -3.59 1.31
CA LYS A 345 5.66 -3.02 1.26
C LYS A 345 6.68 -3.93 0.56
N THR A 346 6.25 -4.69 -0.42
CA THR A 346 7.03 -5.64 -1.23
C THR A 346 7.04 -5.22 -2.69
N PRO A 347 7.91 -5.77 -3.57
CA PRO A 347 7.76 -5.70 -5.01
C PRO A 347 6.36 -6.17 -5.41
N ARG A 348 5.65 -5.41 -6.24
CA ARG A 348 4.21 -5.61 -6.41
C ARG A 348 3.69 -5.23 -7.78
N ALA A 349 2.56 -5.82 -8.15
CA ALA A 349 1.77 -5.41 -9.31
C ALA A 349 0.30 -5.78 -9.12
N VAL A 350 -0.60 -5.04 -9.77
CA VAL A 350 -2.00 -5.41 -9.93
C VAL A 350 -2.22 -5.90 -11.36
N VAL A 351 -2.93 -7.01 -11.50
CA VAL A 351 -3.33 -7.58 -12.80
C VAL A 351 -4.85 -7.59 -12.88
N LEU A 352 -5.42 -6.78 -13.76
CA LEU A 352 -6.83 -6.83 -14.10
C LEU A 352 -7.03 -7.78 -15.29
N ILE A 353 -7.79 -8.86 -15.10
CA ILE A 353 -8.15 -9.79 -16.15
C ILE A 353 -9.64 -9.59 -16.49
N ALA A 354 -9.93 -9.10 -17.69
CA ALA A 354 -11.29 -8.83 -18.13
C ALA A 354 -11.50 -9.29 -19.57
N GLY A 355 -12.74 -9.41 -19.99
CA GLY A 355 -13.01 -9.78 -21.36
C GLY A 355 -13.29 -8.63 -22.29
N GLY A 356 -13.21 -8.94 -23.59
CA GLY A 356 -13.38 -7.94 -24.64
C GLY A 356 -14.83 -7.50 -24.86
N GLN A 357 -15.82 -8.17 -24.29
CA GLN A 357 -17.24 -7.93 -24.60
C GLN A 357 -18.06 -7.44 -23.39
N ASP A 358 -17.42 -7.07 -22.30
CA ASP A 358 -18.14 -6.55 -21.13
C ASP A 358 -18.68 -5.15 -21.42
N GLY A 359 -19.86 -5.11 -22.04
CA GLY A 359 -20.60 -3.88 -22.32
C GLY A 359 -21.46 -3.40 -21.16
N ALA A 360 -21.46 -4.11 -20.02
CA ALA A 360 -22.13 -3.65 -18.83
C ALA A 360 -21.39 -2.47 -18.21
N ALA A 361 -22.12 -1.41 -17.85
CA ALA A 361 -21.55 -0.28 -17.14
C ALA A 361 -21.01 -0.77 -15.79
N ASP A 362 -19.75 -0.48 -15.50
CA ASP A 362 -19.13 -0.75 -14.21
C ASP A 362 -19.80 0.15 -13.14
N PRO A 363 -20.53 -0.42 -12.16
CA PRO A 363 -21.21 0.36 -11.12
C PRO A 363 -20.26 0.84 -10.02
N SER A 364 -18.97 0.85 -10.27
CA SER A 364 -17.95 1.36 -9.34
C SER A 364 -18.17 2.83 -9.00
N LEU A 365 -17.73 3.22 -7.81
CA LEU A 365 -17.73 4.62 -7.35
C LEU A 365 -16.67 5.44 -8.09
N PHE A 366 -15.56 4.79 -8.44
CA PHE A 366 -14.45 5.44 -9.13
C PHE A 366 -14.44 5.11 -10.61
N LEU A 367 -13.95 6.06 -11.42
CA LEU A 367 -13.70 5.84 -12.83
C LEU A 367 -12.37 5.10 -13.04
N PRO A 368 -12.25 4.22 -14.06
CA PRO A 368 -11.00 3.53 -14.39
C PRO A 368 -9.79 4.46 -14.52
N ALA A 369 -9.95 5.61 -15.16
CA ALA A 369 -8.88 6.60 -15.31
C ALA A 369 -8.42 7.19 -13.97
N SER A 370 -9.35 7.41 -13.02
CA SER A 370 -9.05 7.89 -11.67
C SER A 370 -8.27 6.85 -10.88
N VAL A 371 -8.67 5.58 -10.99
CA VAL A 371 -7.98 4.46 -10.33
C VAL A 371 -6.57 4.25 -10.91
N ARG A 372 -6.40 4.37 -12.22
CA ARG A 372 -5.05 4.34 -12.83
C ARG A 372 -4.15 5.43 -12.27
N GLY A 373 -4.66 6.68 -12.23
CA GLY A 373 -3.92 7.80 -11.66
C GLY A 373 -3.54 7.56 -10.20
N TYR A 374 -4.43 6.93 -9.43
CA TYR A 374 -4.16 6.53 -8.07
C TYR A 374 -3.04 5.48 -7.97
N LEU A 375 -3.13 4.41 -8.75
CA LEU A 375 -2.09 3.37 -8.77
C LEU A 375 -0.72 3.93 -9.19
N ASP A 376 -0.70 4.81 -10.17
CA ASP A 376 0.51 5.53 -10.57
C ASP A 376 1.07 6.38 -9.42
N ALA A 377 0.21 7.10 -8.68
CA ALA A 377 0.61 7.94 -7.55
C ALA A 377 1.17 7.14 -6.37
N ILE A 378 0.64 5.93 -6.12
CA ILE A 378 1.12 5.06 -5.03
C ILE A 378 2.21 4.06 -5.45
N GLY A 379 2.67 4.12 -6.70
CA GLY A 379 3.73 3.23 -7.20
C GLY A 379 3.34 1.76 -7.27
N VAL A 380 2.15 1.49 -7.80
CA VAL A 380 1.64 0.12 -8.03
C VAL A 380 1.37 -0.06 -9.52
N PRO A 381 2.22 -0.80 -10.26
CA PRO A 381 2.00 -1.07 -11.67
C PRO A 381 0.70 -1.82 -11.93
N LEU A 382 -0.06 -1.38 -12.94
CA LEU A 382 -1.28 -2.04 -13.39
C LEU A 382 -1.05 -2.70 -14.75
N PHE A 383 -1.36 -4.00 -14.80
CA PHE A 383 -1.42 -4.78 -16.04
C PHE A 383 -2.87 -5.09 -16.38
N VAL A 384 -3.29 -4.73 -17.57
CA VAL A 384 -4.65 -4.99 -18.06
C VAL A 384 -4.59 -6.08 -19.12
N TRP A 385 -5.19 -7.23 -18.80
CA TRP A 385 -5.24 -8.38 -19.69
C TRP A 385 -6.65 -8.59 -20.21
N SER A 386 -6.79 -8.64 -21.53
CA SER A 386 -8.06 -8.88 -22.18
C SER A 386 -8.13 -10.31 -22.71
N VAL A 387 -9.18 -11.03 -22.37
CA VAL A 387 -9.47 -12.32 -22.98
C VAL A 387 -10.27 -12.07 -24.27
N GLY A 388 -9.58 -12.03 -25.38
CA GLY A 388 -10.10 -11.63 -26.67
C GLY A 388 -9.82 -10.13 -26.98
N ARG A 389 -10.43 -9.63 -28.04
CA ARG A 389 -10.26 -8.22 -28.44
C ARG A 389 -10.70 -7.28 -27.32
N PRO A 390 -9.87 -6.31 -26.89
CA PRO A 390 -10.29 -5.30 -25.94
C PRO A 390 -11.53 -4.55 -26.47
N GLY A 391 -12.55 -4.46 -25.64
CA GLY A 391 -13.71 -3.62 -25.89
C GLY A 391 -13.51 -2.21 -25.34
N ARG A 392 -14.44 -1.28 -25.66
CA ARG A 392 -14.39 0.12 -25.20
C ARG A 392 -14.28 0.27 -23.69
N ALA A 393 -14.88 -0.63 -22.93
CA ALA A 393 -14.81 -0.61 -21.46
C ALA A 393 -13.37 -0.79 -20.96
N LEU A 394 -12.54 -1.56 -21.68
CA LEU A 394 -11.14 -1.74 -21.33
C LEU A 394 -10.22 -0.61 -21.83
N GLU A 395 -10.63 0.13 -22.87
CA GLU A 395 -9.88 1.29 -23.36
C GLU A 395 -9.68 2.35 -22.25
N ALA A 396 -10.66 2.50 -21.36
CA ALA A 396 -10.56 3.41 -20.22
C ALA A 396 -9.45 3.01 -19.22
N TRP A 397 -9.03 1.72 -19.23
CA TRP A 397 -7.92 1.22 -18.43
C TRP A 397 -6.56 1.40 -19.11
N GLY A 398 -6.49 1.89 -20.36
CA GLY A 398 -5.30 2.06 -21.17
C GLY A 398 -4.94 0.81 -21.98
N ASP A 399 -3.63 0.59 -22.20
CA ASP A 399 -3.16 -0.49 -23.04
C ASP A 399 -3.51 -1.87 -22.46
N ALA A 400 -4.60 -2.45 -22.99
CA ALA A 400 -4.99 -3.81 -22.66
C ALA A 400 -4.27 -4.80 -23.58
N GLN A 401 -3.65 -5.82 -22.97
CA GLN A 401 -2.97 -6.89 -23.68
C GLN A 401 -3.95 -8.04 -23.92
N ASN A 402 -4.11 -8.46 -25.18
CA ASN A 402 -4.85 -9.67 -25.46
C ASN A 402 -4.07 -10.87 -24.95
N VAL A 403 -4.75 -11.78 -24.22
CA VAL A 403 -4.19 -13.00 -23.66
C VAL A 403 -4.96 -14.24 -24.09
N ALA A 404 -5.79 -14.14 -25.13
CA ALA A 404 -6.62 -15.25 -25.59
C ALA A 404 -5.82 -16.38 -26.24
N LEU A 405 -4.63 -16.10 -26.73
CA LEU A 405 -3.75 -17.09 -27.32
C LEU A 405 -2.55 -17.40 -26.41
N PRO A 406 -2.06 -18.65 -26.38
CA PRO A 406 -0.96 -19.04 -25.49
C PRO A 406 0.29 -18.17 -25.61
N TRP A 407 0.66 -17.77 -26.82
CA TRP A 407 1.83 -16.92 -27.04
C TRP A 407 1.61 -15.45 -26.59
N GLU A 408 0.37 -14.96 -26.68
CA GLU A 408 -0.01 -13.63 -26.16
C GLU A 408 0.04 -13.62 -24.64
N LEU A 409 -0.53 -14.65 -24.00
CA LEU A 409 -0.46 -14.83 -22.55
C LEU A 409 0.99 -14.92 -22.07
N ARG A 410 1.83 -15.70 -22.76
CA ARG A 410 3.26 -15.79 -22.45
C ARG A 410 3.94 -14.43 -22.50
N ARG A 411 3.65 -13.64 -23.54
CA ARG A 411 4.23 -12.30 -23.70
C ARG A 411 3.76 -11.33 -22.59
N ALA A 412 2.49 -11.41 -22.20
CA ALA A 412 1.93 -10.63 -21.11
C ALA A 412 2.58 -11.00 -19.77
N TYR A 413 2.73 -12.30 -19.55
CA TYR A 413 3.41 -12.84 -18.38
C TYR A 413 4.89 -12.41 -18.29
N ASP A 414 5.65 -12.51 -19.37
CA ASP A 414 7.06 -12.08 -19.41
C ASP A 414 7.22 -10.58 -19.08
N ARG A 415 6.22 -9.76 -19.43
CA ARG A 415 6.23 -8.34 -19.06
C ARG A 415 5.97 -8.14 -17.57
N LEU A 416 4.99 -8.86 -17.00
CA LEU A 416 4.71 -8.82 -15.57
C LEU A 416 5.93 -9.27 -14.77
N GLU A 417 6.53 -10.40 -15.15
CA GLU A 417 7.72 -10.94 -14.51
C GLU A 417 8.87 -9.93 -14.53
N LYS A 418 9.17 -9.36 -15.69
CA LYS A 418 10.21 -8.33 -15.83
C LYS A 418 9.96 -7.13 -14.93
N GLU A 419 8.74 -6.66 -14.85
CA GLU A 419 8.39 -5.51 -14.00
C GLU A 419 8.65 -5.83 -12.53
N VAL A 420 8.06 -6.91 -12.00
CA VAL A 420 8.16 -7.20 -10.56
C VAL A 420 9.58 -7.61 -10.14
N LEU A 421 10.32 -8.34 -10.98
CA LEU A 421 11.71 -8.70 -10.69
C LEU A 421 12.69 -7.52 -10.79
N SER A 422 12.31 -6.46 -11.48
CA SER A 422 13.12 -5.24 -11.54
C SER A 422 12.93 -4.32 -10.32
N GLN A 423 11.94 -4.59 -9.48
CA GLN A 423 11.60 -3.76 -8.33
C GLN A 423 12.48 -4.07 -7.12
N GLN A 424 12.78 -3.03 -6.36
CA GLN A 424 13.37 -3.07 -5.02
C GLN A 424 12.60 -2.10 -4.13
N ILE A 425 12.54 -2.37 -2.85
CA ILE A 425 11.91 -1.50 -1.87
C ILE A 425 13.00 -0.72 -1.13
N VAL A 426 12.94 0.60 -1.25
CA VAL A 426 13.80 1.53 -0.54
C VAL A 426 13.02 2.09 0.63
N TRP A 427 13.58 1.99 1.81
CA TRP A 427 13.02 2.54 3.03
C TRP A 427 13.60 3.92 3.30
N LEU A 428 12.74 4.94 3.28
CA LEU A 428 13.09 6.32 3.61
C LEU A 428 12.69 6.63 5.05
N GLN A 429 13.52 7.37 5.76
CA GLN A 429 13.18 7.87 7.08
C GLN A 429 12.06 8.91 7.00
N GLY A 430 11.14 8.85 7.96
CA GLY A 430 9.95 9.68 8.03
C GLY A 430 8.77 9.11 7.26
N ARG A 431 7.60 9.68 7.52
CA ARG A 431 6.36 9.35 6.83
C ARG A 431 6.11 10.37 5.72
N HIS A 432 6.02 9.91 4.50
CA HIS A 432 5.91 10.75 3.32
C HIS A 432 4.78 10.29 2.40
N LEU A 433 4.12 11.24 1.76
CA LEU A 433 3.19 10.93 0.67
C LEU A 433 3.96 10.35 -0.51
N PRO A 434 3.54 9.22 -1.10
CA PRO A 434 4.25 8.60 -2.22
C PRO A 434 4.51 9.56 -3.38
N GLN A 435 3.51 10.39 -3.74
CA GLN A 435 3.63 11.37 -4.82
C GLN A 435 4.52 12.59 -4.49
N ALA A 436 4.88 12.79 -3.22
CA ALA A 436 5.81 13.84 -2.80
C ALA A 436 7.28 13.40 -2.88
N ILE A 437 7.51 12.11 -3.17
CA ILE A 437 8.84 11.55 -3.28
C ILE A 437 9.31 11.67 -4.73
N THR A 438 10.50 12.26 -4.91
CA THR A 438 11.14 12.43 -6.22
C THR A 438 12.60 12.01 -6.15
N LEU A 439 13.19 11.72 -7.31
CA LEU A 439 14.64 11.50 -7.39
C LEU A 439 15.35 12.85 -7.57
N ALA A 440 16.40 13.04 -6.80
CA ALA A 440 17.30 14.18 -7.00
C ALA A 440 17.90 14.06 -8.40
N GLN A 441 17.78 15.14 -9.20
CA GLN A 441 18.45 15.20 -10.49
C GLN A 441 19.96 15.09 -10.23
N GLY A 442 20.59 14.08 -10.80
CA GLY A 442 22.02 13.83 -10.59
C GLY A 442 22.82 15.09 -10.93
N ALA A 443 23.71 15.47 -10.06
CA ALA A 443 24.73 16.51 -10.30
C ALA A 443 25.74 16.15 -11.45
N GLY A 444 25.34 15.26 -12.35
CA GLY A 444 26.14 14.76 -13.48
C GLY A 444 26.07 15.59 -14.76
N GLY A 445 25.47 16.80 -14.73
CA GLY A 445 25.25 17.63 -15.92
C GLY A 445 26.21 18.80 -16.14
N ALA A 446 27.25 19.01 -15.32
CA ALA A 446 28.11 20.19 -15.45
C ALA A 446 29.61 19.91 -15.24
N ALA A 447 30.18 18.88 -15.89
CA ALA A 447 31.62 18.85 -16.15
C ALA A 447 31.87 17.91 -17.33
N GLY A 448 32.17 18.48 -18.47
CA GLY A 448 32.57 17.78 -19.68
C GLY A 448 33.78 16.89 -19.44
N GLY A 449 33.52 15.60 -19.26
CA GLY A 449 34.52 14.56 -19.14
C GLY A 449 34.00 13.32 -19.88
N HIS A 450 34.56 13.04 -21.05
CA HIS A 450 34.32 11.83 -21.81
C HIS A 450 34.67 10.60 -20.98
N GLY A 451 33.70 9.71 -20.69
CA GLY A 451 34.01 8.32 -20.41
C GLY A 451 33.51 7.69 -19.09
N ALA A 452 32.84 8.38 -18.20
CA ALA A 452 32.26 7.73 -17.03
C ALA A 452 30.93 7.04 -17.41
N ARG A 453 30.93 5.71 -17.57
CA ARG A 453 29.70 4.91 -17.59
C ARG A 453 29.01 5.13 -16.25
N GLY A 454 27.87 5.79 -16.24
CA GLY A 454 27.07 6.01 -15.04
C GLY A 454 26.88 4.70 -14.26
N GLY A 455 27.02 4.76 -12.94
CA GLY A 455 26.84 3.59 -12.08
C GLY A 455 25.37 3.11 -12.10
N PRO A 456 25.07 1.89 -11.60
CA PRO A 456 23.72 1.34 -11.56
C PRO A 456 22.72 2.22 -10.80
N ALA A 457 23.19 3.07 -9.88
CA ALA A 457 22.38 4.04 -9.15
C ALA A 457 21.95 5.25 -10.01
N ASP A 458 22.62 5.51 -11.13
CA ASP A 458 22.28 6.63 -12.06
C ASP A 458 21.12 6.28 -12.98
N GLN A 459 20.70 5.02 -13.00
CA GLN A 459 19.61 4.49 -13.84
C GLN A 459 18.39 4.08 -12.99
N LEU A 460 18.21 4.71 -11.84
CA LEU A 460 17.09 4.43 -10.95
C LEU A 460 15.83 5.18 -11.42
N GLU A 461 14.68 4.51 -11.41
CA GLU A 461 13.38 5.10 -11.66
C GLU A 461 12.43 4.85 -10.49
N LEU A 462 11.64 5.85 -10.12
CA LEU A 462 10.50 5.66 -9.23
C LEU A 462 9.38 4.96 -9.99
N ILE A 463 8.71 4.02 -9.35
CA ILE A 463 7.49 3.43 -9.88
C ILE A 463 6.32 4.37 -9.67
N ALA A 464 6.29 5.08 -8.53
CA ALA A 464 5.33 6.15 -8.28
C ALA A 464 5.54 7.32 -9.25
N LYS A 465 4.47 7.79 -9.84
CA LYS A 465 4.50 8.96 -10.73
C LYS A 465 3.72 10.10 -10.08
N ALA A 466 4.27 11.30 -10.16
CA ALA A 466 3.51 12.47 -9.75
C ALA A 466 2.24 12.58 -10.63
N PRO A 467 1.09 12.95 -10.03
CA PRO A 467 -0.12 13.18 -10.81
C PRO A 467 0.14 14.28 -11.86
N ALA A 468 -0.43 14.11 -13.05
CA ALA A 468 -0.37 15.16 -14.06
C ALA A 468 -0.96 16.46 -13.50
N PRO A 469 -0.34 17.62 -13.75
CA PRO A 469 -0.89 18.89 -13.29
C PRO A 469 -2.33 19.03 -13.78
N ALA A 470 -3.23 19.43 -12.88
CA ALA A 470 -4.62 19.65 -13.22
C ALA A 470 -4.69 20.67 -14.39
N PRO A 471 -5.51 20.43 -15.42
CA PRO A 471 -5.67 21.41 -16.48
C PRO A 471 -6.13 22.73 -15.86
N PRO A 472 -5.66 23.86 -16.39
CA PRO A 472 -6.05 25.17 -15.89
C PRO A 472 -7.57 25.27 -15.88
N ARG A 473 -8.16 25.65 -14.76
CA ARG A 473 -9.60 25.91 -14.67
C ARG A 473 -9.92 27.03 -15.66
N ARG A 474 -10.72 26.73 -16.67
CA ARG A 474 -11.30 27.72 -17.59
C ARG A 474 -12.46 28.43 -16.91
#